data_f07bb29285288435b29104d03f3ebd73
#
_entry.id   f07bb29285288435b29104d03f3ebd73
#
_cell.length_a   1.000
_cell.length_b   1.000
_cell.length_c   1.000
_cell.angle_alpha   90.00
_cell.angle_beta   90.00
_cell.angle_gamma   90.00
#
_symmetry.space_group_name_H-M   'P 1'
#
loop_
_entity.id
_entity.type
_entity.pdbx_description
1 polymer ?
#
loop_
_entity_poly.entity_id
_entity_poly.type
_entity_poly.pdbx_seq_one_letter_code
_entity_poly.pdbx_strand_id
1 'polypeptide(L)'
;MVSSNIPFGNTRVYDRDFDRSEDVVRKSSLAAVHNYFFLKGMDTLHEGGILAYITTSGVMDSPQNRPVREWLVNHANLVSAIRLPDNLFVDAGTEVSSDLIVLQKNTRKSELTEKERNFIETRLISGSININNSYADLDHIVHTSVSMGKNMYGQPAMNFIHEG
;
A
#
# COMPACT_ATOMS: atom_id res chain seq x y z
N MET A 1 16.95 5.60 -6.42
CA MET A 1 15.88 4.62 -6.11
C MET A 1 15.86 4.36 -4.62
N VAL A 2 14.68 4.33 -4.03
CA VAL A 2 14.47 3.90 -2.65
C VAL A 2 13.66 2.61 -2.66
N SER A 3 14.15 1.58 -1.99
CA SER A 3 13.45 0.30 -1.87
C SER A 3 13.52 -0.20 -0.43
N SER A 4 12.44 -0.81 0.04
CA SER A 4 12.37 -1.38 1.38
C SER A 4 11.28 -2.44 1.49
N ASN A 5 11.50 -3.36 2.41
CA ASN A 5 10.46 -4.18 2.99
C ASN A 5 10.03 -3.49 4.29
N ILE A 6 8.86 -2.87 4.28
CA ILE A 6 8.38 -2.07 5.40
C ILE A 6 8.03 -2.99 6.59
N PRO A 7 8.42 -2.64 7.82
CA PRO A 7 8.04 -3.41 8.99
C PRO A 7 6.52 -3.54 9.12
N PHE A 8 6.04 -4.75 9.40
CA PHE A 8 4.64 -5.01 9.66
C PHE A 8 4.28 -4.69 11.12
N GLY A 9 3.15 -4.05 11.33
CA GLY A 9 2.65 -3.75 12.67
C GLY A 9 1.92 -2.42 12.79
N ASN A 10 1.26 -2.22 13.92
CA ASN A 10 0.54 -0.99 14.26
C ASN A 10 1.40 -0.10 15.16
N THR A 11 2.56 0.29 14.68
CA THR A 11 3.49 1.13 15.42
C THR A 11 3.26 2.61 15.08
N ARG A 12 3.15 3.42 16.11
CA ARG A 12 3.14 4.88 15.96
C ARG A 12 4.56 5.38 15.76
N VAL A 13 4.74 6.34 14.87
CA VAL A 13 6.03 6.94 14.55
C VAL A 13 6.11 8.34 15.14
N TYR A 14 7.28 8.75 15.59
CA TYR A 14 7.56 10.12 15.97
C TYR A 14 8.46 10.78 14.93
N ASP A 15 7.96 11.82 14.28
CA ASP A 15 8.72 12.69 13.39
C ASP A 15 8.22 14.12 13.61
N ARG A 16 9.13 14.99 14.08
CA ARG A 16 8.80 16.35 14.45
C ARG A 16 8.30 17.20 13.28
N ASP A 17 8.91 16.98 12.12
CA ASP A 17 8.57 17.77 10.92
C ASP A 17 7.17 17.39 10.41
N PHE A 18 6.84 16.10 10.44
CA PHE A 18 5.51 15.59 10.11
C PHE A 18 4.46 16.01 11.14
N ASP A 19 4.80 16.00 12.42
CA ASP A 19 3.88 16.40 13.50
C ASP A 19 3.51 17.89 13.41
N ARG A 20 4.43 18.72 12.95
CA ARG A 20 4.23 20.15 12.77
C ARG A 20 3.75 20.56 11.38
N SER A 21 3.63 19.61 10.48
CA SER A 21 3.17 19.86 9.11
C SER A 21 1.74 20.40 9.10
N GLU A 22 1.48 21.34 8.22
CA GLU A 22 0.12 21.78 7.91
C GLU A 22 -0.60 20.77 7.01
N ASP A 23 0.14 19.90 6.34
CA ASP A 23 -0.40 18.81 5.55
C ASP A 23 -1.00 17.74 6.48
N VAL A 24 -2.34 17.65 6.46
CA VAL A 24 -3.11 16.74 7.31
C VAL A 24 -2.74 15.27 7.04
N VAL A 25 -2.42 14.91 5.80
CA VAL A 25 -2.05 13.54 5.43
C VAL A 25 -0.69 13.18 6.04
N ARG A 26 0.30 14.08 5.98
CA ARG A 26 1.60 13.88 6.64
C ARG A 26 1.43 13.68 8.14
N LYS A 27 0.68 14.53 8.78
CA LYS A 27 0.45 14.47 10.23
C LYS A 27 -0.27 13.17 10.62
N SER A 28 -1.30 12.77 9.91
CA SER A 28 -2.05 11.54 10.19
C SER A 28 -1.24 10.28 9.92
N SER A 29 -0.27 10.32 9.02
CA SER A 29 0.59 9.18 8.70
C SER A 29 1.43 8.69 9.88
N LEU A 30 1.68 9.55 10.87
CA LEU A 30 2.39 9.16 12.10
C LEU A 30 1.67 8.08 12.91
N ALA A 31 0.36 7.92 12.70
CA ALA A 31 -0.43 6.90 13.39
C ALA A 31 -0.22 5.48 12.83
N ALA A 32 0.37 5.34 11.63
CA ALA A 32 0.58 4.07 10.97
C ALA A 32 1.95 4.03 10.28
N VAL A 33 2.83 3.14 10.73
CA VAL A 33 4.21 3.04 10.22
C VAL A 33 4.29 2.87 8.71
N HIS A 34 3.38 2.10 8.09
CA HIS A 34 3.34 1.89 6.65
C HIS A 34 3.12 3.19 5.89
N ASN A 35 2.13 3.96 6.31
CA ASN A 35 1.78 5.23 5.69
C ASN A 35 2.95 6.22 5.82
N TYR A 36 3.52 6.31 7.00
CA TYR A 36 4.67 7.17 7.25
C TYR A 36 5.86 6.85 6.33
N PHE A 37 6.21 5.57 6.17
CA PHE A 37 7.33 5.17 5.32
C PHE A 37 7.12 5.57 3.86
N PHE A 38 5.89 5.46 3.34
CA PHE A 38 5.57 5.91 1.99
C PHE A 38 5.77 7.41 1.81
N LEU A 39 5.21 8.22 2.72
CA LEU A 39 5.33 9.67 2.62
C LEU A 39 6.78 10.13 2.83
N LYS A 40 7.46 9.59 3.82
CA LYS A 40 8.87 9.90 4.09
C LYS A 40 9.78 9.47 2.94
N GLY A 41 9.57 8.28 2.41
CA GLY A 41 10.30 7.78 1.24
C GLY A 41 10.12 8.70 0.03
N MET A 42 8.91 9.19 -0.21
CA MET A 42 8.63 10.13 -1.28
C MET A 42 9.35 11.47 -1.08
N ASP A 43 9.43 11.96 0.15
CA ASP A 43 10.17 13.19 0.48
C ASP A 43 11.67 13.08 0.24
N THR A 44 12.24 11.90 0.38
CA THR A 44 13.68 11.67 0.19
C THR A 44 14.10 11.52 -1.27
N LEU A 45 13.13 11.31 -2.17
CA LEU A 45 13.40 11.16 -3.60
C LEU A 45 13.57 12.51 -4.30
N HIS A 46 14.45 12.53 -5.30
CA HIS A 46 14.47 13.57 -6.32
C HIS A 46 13.32 13.36 -7.31
N GLU A 47 12.97 14.42 -8.03
CA GLU A 47 11.99 14.35 -9.12
C GLU A 47 12.39 13.26 -10.13
N GLY A 48 11.44 12.39 -10.51
CA GLY A 48 11.71 11.23 -11.36
C GLY A 48 12.30 10.01 -10.66
N GLY A 49 12.64 10.12 -9.37
CA GLY A 49 13.14 8.99 -8.57
C GLY A 49 12.10 7.92 -8.34
N ILE A 50 12.55 6.69 -8.13
CA ILE A 50 11.70 5.50 -7.96
C ILE A 50 11.66 5.07 -6.49
N LEU A 51 10.46 4.82 -6.00
CA LEU A 51 10.19 4.15 -4.73
C LEU A 51 9.57 2.80 -5.00
N ALA A 52 10.14 1.73 -4.41
CA ALA A 52 9.61 0.38 -4.51
C ALA A 52 9.52 -0.23 -3.11
N TYR A 53 8.31 -0.40 -2.60
CA TYR A 53 8.08 -0.91 -1.26
C TYR A 53 7.22 -2.17 -1.28
N ILE A 54 7.59 -3.14 -0.44
CA ILE A 54 6.73 -4.26 -0.05
C ILE A 54 6.08 -3.89 1.27
N THR A 55 4.76 -3.97 1.33
CA THR A 55 3.96 -3.55 2.48
C THR A 55 2.79 -4.51 2.71
N THR A 56 2.11 -4.37 3.84
CA THR A 56 0.88 -5.14 4.09
C THR A 56 -0.25 -4.71 3.17
N SER A 57 -1.19 -5.62 2.91
CA SER A 57 -2.37 -5.35 2.09
C SER A 57 -3.25 -4.21 2.59
N GLY A 58 -3.17 -3.87 3.89
CA GLY A 58 -3.94 -2.78 4.47
C GLY A 58 -3.66 -1.41 3.85
N VAL A 59 -2.47 -1.17 3.33
CA VAL A 59 -2.16 0.09 2.63
C VAL A 59 -3.04 0.26 1.40
N MET A 60 -3.25 -0.82 0.64
CA MET A 60 -4.07 -0.83 -0.56
C MET A 60 -5.56 -0.99 -0.26
N ASP A 61 -5.92 -1.90 0.64
CA ASP A 61 -7.29 -2.38 0.81
C ASP A 61 -8.10 -1.62 1.86
N SER A 62 -7.46 -0.93 2.80
CA SER A 62 -8.18 -0.22 3.85
C SER A 62 -8.80 1.08 3.33
N PRO A 63 -10.12 1.28 3.50
CA PRO A 63 -10.75 2.56 3.18
C PRO A 63 -10.18 3.73 3.98
N GLN A 64 -9.69 3.47 5.19
CA GLN A 64 -9.07 4.49 6.06
C GLN A 64 -7.78 5.07 5.48
N ASN A 65 -7.09 4.30 4.64
CA ASN A 65 -5.84 4.72 3.98
C ASN A 65 -6.07 5.42 2.64
N ARG A 66 -7.32 5.66 2.25
CA ARG A 66 -7.65 6.40 1.01
C ARG A 66 -6.91 7.75 0.90
N PRO A 67 -6.87 8.60 1.94
CA PRO A 67 -6.16 9.87 1.86
C PRO A 67 -4.67 9.72 1.57
N VAL A 68 -4.04 8.68 2.10
CA VAL A 68 -2.61 8.39 1.83
C VAL A 68 -2.41 7.95 0.38
N ARG A 69 -3.25 7.07 -0.14
CA ARG A 69 -3.19 6.65 -1.54
C ARG A 69 -3.39 7.82 -2.49
N GLU A 70 -4.37 8.68 -2.22
CA GLU A 70 -4.62 9.89 -3.00
C GLU A 70 -3.42 10.83 -2.97
N TRP A 71 -2.84 11.07 -1.80
CA TRP A 71 -1.64 11.88 -1.65
C TRP A 71 -0.47 11.32 -2.50
N LEU A 72 -0.26 10.02 -2.45
CA LEU A 72 0.83 9.37 -3.18
C LEU A 72 0.71 9.57 -4.70
N VAL A 73 -0.46 9.34 -5.27
CA VAL A 73 -0.64 9.50 -6.73
C VAL A 73 -0.77 10.95 -7.18
N ASN A 74 -0.99 11.89 -6.27
CA ASN A 74 -0.87 13.32 -6.55
C ASN A 74 0.58 13.81 -6.57
N HIS A 75 1.50 13.06 -5.96
CA HIS A 75 2.93 13.40 -5.90
C HIS A 75 3.82 12.44 -6.71
N ALA A 76 3.26 11.39 -7.26
CA ALA A 76 3.99 10.37 -8.01
C ALA A 76 3.12 9.71 -9.09
N ASN A 77 3.78 9.15 -10.10
CA ASN A 77 3.15 8.24 -11.05
C ASN A 77 3.12 6.84 -10.45
N LEU A 78 1.98 6.15 -10.56
CA LEU A 78 1.89 4.75 -10.21
C LEU A 78 2.50 3.91 -11.35
N VAL A 79 3.65 3.31 -11.08
CA VAL A 79 4.32 2.42 -12.03
C VAL A 79 3.72 1.03 -11.97
N SER A 80 3.55 0.48 -10.75
CA SER A 80 3.02 -0.86 -10.55
C SER A 80 2.44 -1.02 -9.15
N ALA A 81 1.42 -1.84 -9.02
CA ALA A 81 0.90 -2.34 -7.75
C ALA A 81 0.54 -3.82 -7.94
N ILE A 82 1.23 -4.71 -7.24
CA ILE A 82 1.12 -6.15 -7.41
C ILE A 82 0.87 -6.80 -6.06
N ARG A 83 -0.20 -7.62 -5.96
CA ARG A 83 -0.45 -8.45 -4.79
C ARG A 83 0.42 -9.70 -4.86
N LEU A 84 1.18 -9.91 -3.80
CA LEU A 84 2.06 -11.06 -3.66
C LEU A 84 1.33 -12.23 -2.98
N PRO A 85 1.72 -13.49 -3.26
CA PRO A 85 1.17 -14.63 -2.56
C PRO A 85 1.47 -14.60 -1.06
N ASP A 86 0.51 -15.02 -0.23
CA ASP A 86 0.65 -15.01 1.23
C ASP A 86 1.81 -15.89 1.72
N ASN A 87 2.11 -16.97 1.00
CA ASN A 87 3.12 -17.93 1.37
C ASN A 87 4.57 -17.55 1.01
N LEU A 88 4.80 -16.40 0.37
CA LEU A 88 6.17 -15.96 0.03
C LEU A 88 7.04 -15.68 1.25
N PHE A 89 6.44 -15.33 2.38
CA PHE A 89 7.14 -14.94 3.59
C PHE A 89 6.92 -15.91 4.77
N VAL A 90 6.40 -17.10 4.51
CA VAL A 90 6.14 -18.11 5.55
C VAL A 90 7.43 -18.47 6.28
N ASP A 91 8.53 -18.65 5.55
CA ASP A 91 9.84 -18.96 6.14
C ASP A 91 10.38 -17.84 7.04
N ALA A 92 9.89 -16.62 6.85
CA ALA A 92 10.19 -15.48 7.70
C ALA A 92 9.22 -15.33 8.90
N GLY A 93 8.30 -16.29 9.08
CA GLY A 93 7.31 -16.28 10.16
C GLY A 93 6.15 -15.30 9.95
N THR A 94 5.90 -14.88 8.72
CA THR A 94 4.87 -13.90 8.40
C THR A 94 3.84 -14.49 7.43
N GLU A 95 2.60 -14.62 7.88
CA GLU A 95 1.46 -15.08 7.07
C GLU A 95 0.49 -13.92 6.82
N VAL A 96 0.94 -12.90 6.13
CA VAL A 96 0.11 -11.74 5.77
C VAL A 96 0.14 -11.50 4.27
N SER A 97 -0.99 -11.10 3.73
CA SER A 97 -1.05 -10.59 2.36
C SER A 97 -0.19 -9.34 2.26
N SER A 98 0.64 -9.29 1.23
CA SER A 98 1.54 -8.18 0.98
C SER A 98 1.41 -7.68 -0.45
N ASP A 99 1.77 -6.42 -0.64
CA ASP A 99 1.75 -5.74 -1.93
C ASP A 99 3.12 -5.16 -2.24
N LEU A 100 3.54 -5.32 -3.49
CA LEU A 100 4.64 -4.56 -4.05
C LEU A 100 4.07 -3.31 -4.74
N ILE A 101 4.44 -2.14 -4.26
CA ILE A 101 4.01 -0.85 -4.81
C ILE A 101 5.24 -0.12 -5.34
N VAL A 102 5.18 0.28 -6.61
CA VAL A 102 6.25 1.02 -7.28
C VAL A 102 5.71 2.36 -7.75
N LEU A 103 6.33 3.42 -7.29
CA LEU A 103 5.96 4.80 -7.57
C LEU A 103 7.18 5.56 -8.15
N GLN A 104 6.91 6.49 -9.07
CA GLN A 104 7.91 7.43 -9.58
C GLN A 104 7.53 8.84 -9.19
N LYS A 105 8.38 9.54 -8.47
CA LYS A 105 8.11 10.91 -8.03
C LYS A 105 7.86 11.84 -9.21
N ASN A 106 6.69 12.49 -9.18
CA ASN A 106 6.28 13.48 -10.17
C ASN A 106 5.37 14.52 -9.49
N THR A 107 5.95 15.61 -9.05
CA THR A 107 5.23 16.70 -8.37
C THR A 107 4.57 17.68 -9.32
N ARG A 108 4.75 17.51 -10.63
CA ARG A 108 4.22 18.38 -11.68
C ARG A 108 3.02 17.78 -12.41
N LYS A 109 2.40 16.75 -11.85
CA LYS A 109 1.21 16.12 -12.43
C LYS A 109 0.06 17.10 -12.48
N SER A 110 -0.66 17.09 -13.60
CA SER A 110 -1.92 17.83 -13.79
C SER A 110 -3.14 16.92 -13.70
N GLU A 111 -2.99 15.64 -14.01
CA GLU A 111 -4.10 14.68 -14.09
C GLU A 111 -3.70 13.32 -13.52
N LEU A 112 -4.69 12.58 -13.04
CA LEU A 112 -4.54 11.18 -12.64
C LEU A 112 -4.92 10.27 -13.80
N THR A 113 -4.18 9.19 -13.99
CA THR A 113 -4.55 8.12 -14.91
C THR A 113 -5.71 7.30 -14.34
N GLU A 114 -6.37 6.51 -15.17
CA GLU A 114 -7.40 5.57 -14.71
C GLU A 114 -6.83 4.56 -13.71
N LYS A 115 -5.63 4.07 -13.97
CA LYS A 115 -4.89 3.17 -13.08
C LYS A 115 -4.67 3.80 -11.68
N GLU A 116 -4.36 5.09 -11.64
CA GLU A 116 -4.14 5.83 -10.39
C GLU A 116 -5.45 6.10 -9.65
N ARG A 117 -6.55 6.37 -10.37
CA ARG A 117 -7.88 6.48 -9.76
C ARG A 117 -8.32 5.15 -9.14
N ASN A 118 -8.09 4.03 -9.80
CA ASN A 118 -8.36 2.70 -9.24
C ASN A 118 -7.49 2.40 -8.00
N PHE A 119 -6.27 2.87 -7.97
CA PHE A 119 -5.37 2.73 -6.81
C PHE A 119 -5.90 3.46 -5.57
N ILE A 120 -6.57 4.59 -5.73
CA ILE A 120 -7.13 5.38 -4.62
C ILE A 120 -8.31 4.66 -3.97
N GLU A 121 -9.19 4.06 -4.77
CA GLU A 121 -10.49 3.55 -4.34
C GLU A 121 -10.47 2.07 -3.99
N THR A 122 -11.35 1.70 -3.08
CA THR A 122 -11.59 0.31 -2.69
C THR A 122 -13.07 -0.03 -2.89
N ARG A 123 -13.37 -1.32 -2.94
CA ARG A 123 -14.74 -1.83 -2.99
C ARG A 123 -14.94 -2.93 -1.97
N LEU A 124 -16.18 -3.04 -1.50
CA LEU A 124 -16.59 -4.13 -0.63
C LEU A 124 -16.90 -5.37 -1.47
N ILE A 125 -16.25 -6.48 -1.20
CA ILE A 125 -16.46 -7.73 -1.94
C ILE A 125 -17.27 -8.78 -1.18
N SER A 126 -17.19 -8.78 0.15
CA SER A 126 -17.96 -9.71 0.99
C SER A 126 -17.99 -9.22 2.43
N GLY A 127 -19.19 -9.06 2.99
CA GLY A 127 -19.34 -8.64 4.39
C GLY A 127 -18.59 -7.38 4.72
N SER A 128 -17.49 -7.50 5.45
CA SER A 128 -16.60 -6.40 5.86
C SER A 128 -15.28 -6.36 5.11
N ILE A 129 -15.11 -7.16 4.06
CA ILE A 129 -13.83 -7.28 3.34
C ILE A 129 -13.81 -6.31 2.17
N ASN A 130 -12.82 -5.43 2.18
CA ASN A 130 -12.54 -4.49 1.10
C ASN A 130 -11.33 -4.95 0.29
N ILE A 131 -11.34 -4.66 -0.99
CA ILE A 131 -10.19 -4.83 -1.88
C ILE A 131 -9.97 -3.56 -2.70
N ASN A 132 -8.71 -3.25 -2.98
CA ASN A 132 -8.37 -2.13 -3.85
C ASN A 132 -8.86 -2.37 -5.28
N ASN A 133 -9.36 -1.32 -5.93
CA ASN A 133 -9.87 -1.43 -7.29
C ASN A 133 -8.78 -1.78 -8.31
N SER A 134 -7.50 -1.59 -7.99
CA SER A 134 -6.39 -2.06 -8.83
C SER A 134 -6.39 -3.58 -9.05
N TYR A 135 -7.03 -4.33 -8.16
CA TYR A 135 -7.10 -5.80 -8.21
C TYR A 135 -8.45 -6.33 -8.75
N ALA A 136 -9.26 -5.44 -9.32
CA ALA A 136 -10.58 -5.80 -9.84
C ALA A 136 -10.52 -6.87 -10.94
N ASP A 137 -9.50 -6.78 -11.80
CA ASP A 137 -9.38 -7.61 -13.00
C ASP A 137 -8.47 -8.84 -12.80
N LEU A 138 -7.93 -9.02 -11.60
CA LEU A 138 -6.99 -10.08 -11.25
C LEU A 138 -5.65 -10.07 -12.03
N ASP A 139 -5.50 -9.18 -13.01
CA ASP A 139 -4.29 -9.08 -13.85
C ASP A 139 -3.03 -8.69 -13.06
N HIS A 140 -3.23 -8.05 -11.91
CA HIS A 140 -2.16 -7.62 -11.01
C HIS A 140 -1.96 -8.55 -9.82
N ILE A 141 -2.60 -9.71 -9.83
CA ILE A 141 -2.44 -10.77 -8.82
C ILE A 141 -1.56 -11.86 -9.42
N VAL A 142 -0.45 -12.16 -8.76
CA VAL A 142 0.39 -13.30 -9.14
C VAL A 142 -0.44 -14.58 -9.05
N HIS A 143 -0.21 -15.55 -9.95
CA HIS A 143 -0.96 -16.82 -10.02
C HIS A 143 -1.14 -17.44 -8.65
N THR A 144 -2.32 -17.26 -8.08
CA THR A 144 -2.62 -17.67 -6.70
C THR A 144 -4.06 -18.18 -6.62
N SER A 145 -4.29 -19.07 -5.67
CA SER A 145 -5.64 -19.33 -5.20
C SER A 145 -6.01 -18.29 -4.14
N VAL A 146 -7.29 -17.97 -4.07
CA VAL A 146 -7.84 -17.03 -3.10
C VAL A 146 -8.73 -17.76 -2.12
N SER A 147 -8.46 -17.60 -0.84
CA SER A 147 -9.33 -18.15 0.21
C SER A 147 -9.74 -17.03 1.18
N MET A 148 -10.89 -17.24 1.83
CA MET A 148 -11.36 -16.35 2.88
C MET A 148 -10.84 -16.85 4.23
N GLY A 149 -10.26 -15.97 5.01
CA GLY A 149 -9.71 -16.31 6.32
C GLY A 149 -9.60 -15.09 7.23
N LYS A 150 -8.76 -15.21 8.23
CA LYS A 150 -8.39 -14.10 9.12
C LYS A 150 -6.92 -13.78 8.94
N ASN A 151 -6.57 -12.50 8.98
CA ASN A 151 -5.18 -12.09 9.03
C ASN A 151 -4.57 -12.37 10.41
N MET A 152 -3.26 -12.11 10.59
CA MET A 152 -2.56 -12.32 11.86
C MET A 152 -3.12 -11.50 13.04
N TYR A 153 -3.95 -10.48 12.78
CA TYR A 153 -4.63 -9.66 13.78
C TYR A 153 -6.06 -10.13 14.08
N GLY A 154 -6.48 -11.27 13.53
CA GLY A 154 -7.81 -11.84 13.73
C GLY A 154 -8.94 -11.16 12.95
N GLN A 155 -8.63 -10.25 12.04
CA GLN A 155 -9.60 -9.58 11.18
C GLN A 155 -9.90 -10.40 9.92
N PRO A 156 -11.15 -10.37 9.39
CA PRO A 156 -11.46 -11.03 8.14
C PRO A 156 -10.57 -10.51 6.99
N ALA A 157 -10.00 -11.41 6.21
CA ALA A 157 -9.14 -11.07 5.09
C ALA A 157 -9.21 -12.14 4.00
N MET A 158 -8.84 -11.79 2.78
CA MET A 158 -8.57 -12.75 1.72
C MET A 158 -7.11 -13.22 1.82
N ASN A 159 -6.91 -14.53 1.71
CA ASN A 159 -5.60 -15.14 1.65
C ASN A 159 -5.26 -15.50 0.20
N PHE A 160 -4.05 -15.23 -0.20
CA PHE A 160 -3.51 -15.50 -1.53
C PHE A 160 -2.37 -16.52 -1.42
N ILE A 161 -2.56 -17.70 -2.01
CA ILE A 161 -1.61 -18.81 -1.95
C ILE A 161 -1.00 -19.01 -3.33
N HIS A 162 0.33 -19.04 -3.41
CA HIS A 162 1.04 -19.29 -4.66
C HIS A 162 0.82 -20.72 -5.14
N GLU A 163 0.34 -20.87 -6.36
CA GLU A 163 0.22 -22.14 -7.08
C GLU A 163 1.36 -22.20 -8.10
N GLY A 164 2.44 -22.78 -7.67
CA GLY A 164 3.67 -22.82 -8.45
C GLY A 164 3.94 -24.09 -9.19
#